data_5ba5532758de59e204b5cf2b82edd0a2
#
_entry.id   5ba5532758de59e204b5cf2b82edd0a2
#
_cell.length_a   1.000
_cell.length_b   1.000
_cell.length_c   1.000
_cell.angle_alpha   90.00
_cell.angle_beta   90.00
_cell.angle_gamma   90.00
#
_symmetry.space_group_name_H-M   'P 1'
#
loop_
_entity.id
_entity.type
_entity.pdbx_description
1 polymer ?
#
loop_
_entity_poly.entity_id
_entity_poly.type
_entity_poly.pdbx_seq_one_letter_code
_entity_poly.pdbx_strand_id
1 'polypeptide(L)'
;MDVAVKGTNPALPANAEKAKALAAALAQIEKQFGKGTIMRLGEGEVIEDIQVVSTGSLGLDIALGVGGLPRGRVVEIYGPESSGKTTLTLQVIAEMQKQGGTCAFVDAEHALDVQYAQKLGVQLSDLLISQPDTGEQALEIVDSLVRSGAVDLIVVDSVAALTPKAEIEGEMGDSLPGLQARLMSQALRKLTSTIKKTNCMVIFINQIRMKIGVMFGSPETTTGGNALKFYASVRLDIRRTGTIKKGEDAIGNETKVKVVKNKVSPPFKTAEFDILFGEGISRHGEIIDMGVTAGILEKSGAWYAYQGEKIGQGRDNAREFLRENPALSVEIENKVREGLGIPLLPVAEPEVKAKGKKADKAEKSE
;
A
#
# COMPACT_ATOMS: atom_id res chain seq x y z
N MET A 1 -16.05 17.73 -69.92
CA MET A 1 -16.72 18.81 -69.17
C MET A 1 -16.68 18.46 -67.73
N ASP A 2 -15.65 18.91 -67.03
CA ASP A 2 -15.43 18.66 -65.59
C ASP A 2 -16.23 19.71 -64.80
N VAL A 3 -17.10 19.24 -63.95
CA VAL A 3 -17.73 20.07 -62.90
C VAL A 3 -17.10 19.76 -61.57
N ALA A 4 -16.14 20.60 -61.17
CA ALA A 4 -15.55 20.59 -59.84
C ALA A 4 -16.58 21.12 -58.84
N VAL A 5 -17.07 20.25 -57.95
CA VAL A 5 -17.85 20.63 -56.79
C VAL A 5 -16.90 21.09 -55.68
N LYS A 6 -16.79 22.40 -55.47
CA LYS A 6 -16.14 22.99 -54.30
C LYS A 6 -17.03 22.78 -53.08
N GLY A 7 -16.67 21.82 -52.26
CA GLY A 7 -17.21 21.66 -50.92
C GLY A 7 -16.63 22.71 -49.99
N THR A 8 -17.37 23.78 -49.72
CA THR A 8 -17.07 24.74 -48.65
C THR A 8 -17.53 24.19 -47.34
N ASN A 9 -16.59 23.92 -46.47
CA ASN A 9 -16.83 23.45 -45.11
C ASN A 9 -17.06 24.67 -44.16
N PRO A 10 -18.30 24.97 -43.69
CA PRO A 10 -18.58 26.13 -42.85
C PRO A 10 -18.52 25.79 -41.36
N ALA A 11 -17.35 25.28 -40.85
CA ALA A 11 -17.23 24.88 -39.44
C ALA A 11 -16.41 25.85 -38.55
N LEU A 12 -16.05 27.06 -39.07
CA LEU A 12 -15.10 27.94 -38.34
C LEU A 12 -15.71 29.03 -37.42
N PRO A 13 -16.92 29.59 -37.58
CA PRO A 13 -17.37 30.62 -36.64
C PRO A 13 -17.88 30.07 -35.29
N ALA A 14 -18.56 28.95 -35.24
CA ALA A 14 -19.11 28.39 -34.01
C ALA A 14 -18.03 27.92 -33.02
N ASN A 15 -16.83 27.56 -33.49
CA ASN A 15 -15.72 27.12 -32.65
C ASN A 15 -14.98 28.32 -31.99
N ALA A 16 -14.90 29.45 -32.66
CA ALA A 16 -14.26 30.66 -32.14
C ALA A 16 -15.10 31.35 -31.04
N GLU A 17 -16.42 31.39 -31.17
CA GLU A 17 -17.32 31.90 -30.12
C GLU A 17 -17.32 30.99 -28.89
N LYS A 18 -17.34 29.67 -29.07
CA LYS A 18 -17.22 28.71 -27.97
C LYS A 18 -15.88 28.83 -27.24
N ALA A 19 -14.77 29.02 -27.95
CA ALA A 19 -13.46 29.23 -27.35
C ALA A 19 -13.39 30.53 -26.53
N LYS A 20 -13.99 31.64 -27.01
CA LYS A 20 -14.09 32.91 -26.25
C LYS A 20 -14.95 32.75 -25.00
N ALA A 21 -16.10 32.08 -25.11
CA ALA A 21 -16.98 31.83 -23.98
C ALA A 21 -16.28 30.94 -22.91
N LEU A 22 -15.57 29.92 -23.35
CA LEU A 22 -14.78 29.05 -22.44
C LEU A 22 -13.68 29.85 -21.76
N ALA A 23 -12.90 30.64 -22.47
CA ALA A 23 -11.85 31.49 -21.91
C ALA A 23 -12.39 32.46 -20.84
N ALA A 24 -13.54 33.10 -21.11
CA ALA A 24 -14.21 33.98 -20.17
C ALA A 24 -14.67 33.21 -18.89
N ALA A 25 -15.24 32.03 -19.06
CA ALA A 25 -15.65 31.17 -17.94
C ALA A 25 -14.46 30.74 -17.09
N LEU A 26 -13.34 30.33 -17.71
CA LEU A 26 -12.10 29.96 -17.01
C LEU A 26 -11.55 31.15 -16.22
N ALA A 27 -11.47 32.35 -16.83
CA ALA A 27 -11.00 33.56 -16.15
C ALA A 27 -11.90 33.93 -14.95
N GLN A 28 -13.22 33.76 -15.08
CA GLN A 28 -14.17 34.00 -13.99
C GLN A 28 -13.98 33.00 -12.83
N ILE A 29 -13.78 31.72 -13.15
CA ILE A 29 -13.51 30.66 -12.15
C ILE A 29 -12.21 30.95 -11.41
N GLU A 30 -11.14 31.28 -12.12
CA GLU A 30 -9.86 31.64 -11.49
C GLU A 30 -9.94 32.88 -10.61
N LYS A 31 -10.72 33.88 -11.02
CA LYS A 31 -10.97 35.10 -10.21
C LYS A 31 -11.76 34.79 -8.94
N GLN A 32 -12.73 33.88 -9.01
CA GLN A 32 -13.62 33.55 -7.89
C GLN A 32 -13.01 32.55 -6.92
N PHE A 33 -12.30 31.56 -7.40
CA PHE A 33 -11.81 30.41 -6.63
C PHE A 33 -10.28 30.32 -6.53
N GLY A 34 -9.54 31.18 -7.21
CA GLY A 34 -8.07 31.21 -7.24
C GLY A 34 -7.46 30.52 -8.45
N LYS A 35 -6.19 30.86 -8.73
CA LYS A 35 -5.43 30.24 -9.83
C LYS A 35 -5.23 28.75 -9.57
N GLY A 36 -5.30 27.93 -10.62
CA GLY A 36 -5.13 26.48 -10.54
C GLY A 36 -6.37 25.70 -10.09
N THR A 37 -7.52 26.39 -9.89
CA THR A 37 -8.80 25.72 -9.57
C THR A 37 -9.31 24.87 -10.72
N ILE A 38 -9.01 25.28 -11.95
CA ILE A 38 -9.29 24.54 -13.16
C ILE A 38 -8.03 24.52 -14.04
N MET A 39 -7.68 23.36 -14.54
CA MET A 39 -6.51 23.18 -15.40
C MET A 39 -6.83 22.23 -16.55
N ARG A 40 -6.09 22.34 -17.64
CA ARG A 40 -6.17 21.38 -18.75
C ARG A 40 -5.13 20.30 -18.52
N LEU A 41 -5.54 19.03 -18.55
CA LEU A 41 -4.62 17.90 -18.56
C LEU A 41 -3.73 17.98 -19.82
N GLY A 42 -2.41 18.07 -19.62
CA GLY A 42 -1.41 18.15 -20.71
C GLY A 42 -0.86 19.54 -21.01
N GLU A 43 -1.36 20.62 -20.42
CA GLU A 43 -0.76 21.95 -20.51
C GLU A 43 0.06 22.24 -19.23
N GLY A 44 1.36 21.91 -19.25
CA GLY A 44 2.34 22.51 -18.33
C GLY A 44 2.58 21.81 -16.98
N GLU A 45 1.88 20.75 -16.61
CA GLU A 45 2.25 19.96 -15.44
C GLU A 45 2.86 18.63 -15.88
N VAL A 46 4.06 18.37 -15.39
CA VAL A 46 4.64 17.03 -15.37
C VAL A 46 3.62 16.15 -14.63
N ILE A 47 3.16 15.07 -15.25
CA ILE A 47 2.38 14.04 -14.56
C ILE A 47 3.28 13.58 -13.43
N GLU A 48 3.02 14.07 -12.22
CA GLU A 48 3.79 13.65 -11.05
C GLU A 48 3.67 12.12 -10.93
N ASP A 49 4.79 11.44 -10.88
CA ASP A 49 4.82 10.01 -10.64
C ASP A 49 4.12 9.71 -9.32
N ILE A 50 3.25 8.72 -9.35
CA ILE A 50 2.49 8.32 -8.16
C ILE A 50 3.48 7.80 -7.12
N GLN A 51 3.67 8.55 -6.04
CA GLN A 51 4.48 8.09 -4.92
C GLN A 51 3.83 6.87 -4.27
N VAL A 52 4.62 5.85 -4.03
CA VAL A 52 4.15 4.58 -3.49
C VAL A 52 5.01 4.10 -2.32
N VAL A 53 4.44 3.24 -1.52
CA VAL A 53 5.13 2.49 -0.46
C VAL A 53 5.00 1.01 -0.76
N SER A 54 6.11 0.29 -0.67
CA SER A 54 6.11 -1.17 -0.82
C SER A 54 5.21 -1.82 0.22
N THR A 55 4.55 -2.88 -0.17
CA THR A 55 3.76 -3.72 0.75
C THR A 55 4.61 -4.70 1.55
N GLY A 56 5.91 -4.80 1.23
CA GLY A 56 6.80 -5.85 1.72
C GLY A 56 6.74 -7.12 0.87
N SER A 57 5.70 -7.32 0.07
CA SER A 57 5.55 -8.40 -0.89
C SER A 57 5.85 -7.90 -2.31
N LEU A 58 6.84 -8.50 -2.97
CA LEU A 58 7.18 -8.17 -4.35
C LEU A 58 6.01 -8.46 -5.30
N GLY A 59 5.36 -9.61 -5.12
CA GLY A 59 4.21 -10.01 -5.93
C GLY A 59 3.02 -9.07 -5.79
N LEU A 60 2.75 -8.57 -4.59
CA LEU A 60 1.66 -7.62 -4.36
C LEU A 60 2.01 -6.25 -4.93
N ASP A 61 3.25 -5.79 -4.81
CA ASP A 61 3.73 -4.54 -5.42
C ASP A 61 3.56 -4.57 -6.95
N ILE A 62 3.86 -5.72 -7.59
CA ILE A 62 3.63 -5.96 -9.02
C ILE A 62 2.12 -5.99 -9.35
N ALA A 63 1.33 -6.67 -8.52
CA ALA A 63 -0.13 -6.77 -8.73
C ALA A 63 -0.82 -5.41 -8.64
N LEU A 64 -0.30 -4.50 -7.82
CA LEU A 64 -0.76 -3.12 -7.71
C LEU A 64 -0.43 -2.28 -8.96
N GLY A 65 0.55 -2.67 -9.76
CA GLY A 65 0.86 -2.11 -11.07
C GLY A 65 1.63 -0.78 -11.05
N VAL A 66 1.85 -0.20 -9.87
CA VAL A 66 2.62 1.04 -9.65
C VAL A 66 3.78 0.82 -8.68
N GLY A 67 4.05 -0.44 -8.29
CA GLY A 67 5.17 -0.82 -7.43
C GLY A 67 4.93 -0.70 -5.94
N GLY A 68 3.67 -0.52 -5.50
CA GLY A 68 3.30 -0.44 -4.08
C GLY A 68 1.94 0.21 -3.86
N LEU A 69 1.62 0.51 -2.60
CA LEU A 69 0.42 1.24 -2.22
C LEU A 69 0.58 2.75 -2.48
N PRO A 70 -0.41 3.41 -3.13
CA PRO A 70 -0.30 4.81 -3.49
C PRO A 70 -0.45 5.73 -2.27
N ARG A 71 0.48 6.69 -2.11
CA ARG A 71 0.40 7.75 -1.10
C ARG A 71 -0.75 8.72 -1.42
N GLY A 72 -1.20 9.46 -0.41
CA GLY A 72 -2.29 10.41 -0.56
C GLY A 72 -3.65 9.76 -0.89
N ARG A 73 -3.85 8.51 -0.51
CA ARG A 73 -5.05 7.72 -0.83
C ARG A 73 -5.58 6.96 0.39
N VAL A 74 -6.86 6.63 0.31
CA VAL A 74 -7.51 5.68 1.22
C VAL A 74 -7.37 4.28 0.64
N VAL A 75 -6.90 3.35 1.46
CA VAL A 75 -6.75 1.93 1.16
C VAL A 75 -7.63 1.13 2.13
N GLU A 76 -8.31 0.10 1.64
CA GLU A 76 -9.02 -0.86 2.48
C GLU A 76 -8.39 -2.25 2.31
N ILE A 77 -8.02 -2.88 3.43
CA ILE A 77 -7.54 -4.27 3.48
C ILE A 77 -8.54 -5.07 4.28
N TYR A 78 -9.16 -6.07 3.67
CA TYR A 78 -10.19 -6.86 4.33
C TYR A 78 -10.02 -8.35 4.07
N GLY A 79 -10.52 -9.15 4.97
CA GLY A 79 -10.45 -10.60 4.89
C GLY A 79 -10.95 -11.27 6.17
N PRO A 80 -10.99 -12.62 6.19
CA PRO A 80 -11.31 -13.37 7.39
C PRO A 80 -10.34 -13.08 8.54
N GLU A 81 -10.70 -13.51 9.73
CA GLU A 81 -9.80 -13.51 10.87
C GLU A 81 -8.55 -14.37 10.56
N SER A 82 -7.42 -13.97 11.14
CA SER A 82 -6.11 -14.66 10.97
C SER A 82 -5.64 -14.81 9.51
N SER A 83 -6.12 -13.96 8.59
CA SER A 83 -5.71 -13.96 7.19
C SER A 83 -4.41 -13.18 6.91
N GLY A 84 -3.85 -12.48 7.92
CA GLY A 84 -2.62 -11.70 7.77
C GLY A 84 -2.83 -10.20 7.51
N LYS A 85 -4.03 -9.63 7.77
CA LYS A 85 -4.32 -8.21 7.58
C LYS A 85 -3.37 -7.30 8.35
N THR A 86 -3.28 -7.52 9.67
CA THR A 86 -2.41 -6.72 10.56
C THR A 86 -0.94 -6.94 10.22
N THR A 87 -0.52 -8.17 9.88
CA THR A 87 0.85 -8.45 9.41
C THR A 87 1.21 -7.63 8.16
N LEU A 88 0.33 -7.61 7.17
CA LEU A 88 0.55 -6.83 5.94
C LEU A 88 0.64 -5.34 6.25
N THR A 89 -0.22 -4.78 7.11
CA THR A 89 -0.18 -3.36 7.45
C THR A 89 1.05 -2.98 8.28
N LEU A 90 1.48 -3.82 9.21
CA LEU A 90 2.73 -3.62 9.95
C LEU A 90 3.96 -3.66 9.03
N GLN A 91 3.95 -4.53 8.01
CA GLN A 91 4.99 -4.55 7.00
C GLN A 91 5.01 -3.26 6.19
N VAL A 92 3.84 -2.71 5.80
CA VAL A 92 3.75 -1.40 5.13
C VAL A 92 4.28 -0.28 6.01
N ILE A 93 4.00 -0.30 7.33
CA ILE A 93 4.56 0.66 8.29
C ILE A 93 6.09 0.58 8.28
N ALA A 94 6.66 -0.63 8.38
CA ALA A 94 8.10 -0.83 8.36
C ALA A 94 8.73 -0.30 7.06
N GLU A 95 8.10 -0.54 5.91
CA GLU A 95 8.57 -0.02 4.61
C GLU A 95 8.46 1.51 4.52
N MET A 96 7.41 2.12 5.09
CA MET A 96 7.26 3.58 5.15
C MET A 96 8.34 4.20 6.05
N GLN A 97 8.61 3.62 7.22
CA GLN A 97 9.64 4.09 8.14
C GLN A 97 11.06 3.98 7.52
N LYS A 98 11.36 2.95 6.73
CA LYS A 98 12.60 2.83 5.96
C LYS A 98 12.80 4.00 4.97
N GLN A 99 11.71 4.59 4.48
CA GLN A 99 11.74 5.77 3.62
C GLN A 99 11.80 7.08 4.43
N GLY A 100 11.90 7.02 5.75
CA GLY A 100 11.90 8.18 6.65
C GLY A 100 10.51 8.75 6.92
N GLY A 101 9.44 8.02 6.59
CA GLY A 101 8.05 8.46 6.80
C GLY A 101 7.58 8.26 8.23
N THR A 102 6.79 9.22 8.72
CA THR A 102 6.13 9.16 10.02
C THR A 102 4.85 8.33 9.96
N CYS A 103 4.70 7.36 10.87
CA CYS A 103 3.59 6.43 10.89
C CYS A 103 2.77 6.53 12.18
N ALA A 104 1.45 6.33 12.06
CA ALA A 104 0.54 6.21 13.20
C ALA A 104 -0.31 4.93 13.09
N PHE A 105 -0.57 4.31 14.22
CA PHE A 105 -1.43 3.14 14.35
C PHE A 105 -2.58 3.46 15.34
N VAL A 106 -3.80 3.44 14.84
CA VAL A 106 -5.02 3.62 15.64
C VAL A 106 -5.58 2.24 15.93
N ASP A 107 -5.30 1.74 17.12
CA ASP A 107 -5.65 0.41 17.60
C ASP A 107 -7.02 0.43 18.31
N ALA A 108 -8.08 0.34 17.53
CA ALA A 108 -9.45 0.30 18.06
C ALA A 108 -9.84 -1.09 18.61
N GLU A 109 -9.09 -2.13 18.28
CA GLU A 109 -9.29 -3.49 18.85
C GLU A 109 -8.49 -3.70 20.16
N HIS A 110 -7.57 -2.80 20.52
CA HIS A 110 -6.66 -2.92 21.66
C HIS A 110 -5.84 -4.23 21.66
N ALA A 111 -5.44 -4.68 20.48
CA ALA A 111 -4.86 -6.00 20.26
C ALA A 111 -3.48 -5.97 19.58
N LEU A 112 -2.84 -4.81 19.47
CA LEU A 112 -1.54 -4.69 18.81
C LEU A 112 -0.45 -5.41 19.63
N ASP A 113 0.17 -6.43 19.03
CA ASP A 113 1.36 -7.08 19.56
C ASP A 113 2.60 -6.27 19.18
N VAL A 114 3.13 -5.53 20.14
CA VAL A 114 4.30 -4.65 19.98
C VAL A 114 5.56 -5.46 19.66
N GLN A 115 5.73 -6.65 20.26
CA GLN A 115 6.88 -7.51 20.01
C GLN A 115 6.84 -8.08 18.59
N TYR A 116 5.65 -8.44 18.12
CA TYR A 116 5.45 -8.88 16.75
C TYR A 116 5.73 -7.76 15.74
N ALA A 117 5.24 -6.54 16.00
CA ALA A 117 5.53 -5.37 15.16
C ALA A 117 7.05 -5.12 15.03
N GLN A 118 7.78 -5.21 16.15
CA GLN A 118 9.25 -5.06 16.15
C GLN A 118 9.95 -6.13 15.31
N LYS A 119 9.50 -7.39 15.39
CA LYS A 119 10.04 -8.49 14.56
C LYS A 119 9.81 -8.29 13.06
N LEU A 120 8.74 -7.62 12.70
CA LEU A 120 8.45 -7.24 11.30
C LEU A 120 9.27 -6.03 10.81
N GLY A 121 10.12 -5.45 11.66
CA GLY A 121 10.99 -4.32 11.33
C GLY A 121 10.40 -2.94 11.62
N VAL A 122 9.27 -2.88 12.33
CA VAL A 122 8.70 -1.60 12.78
C VAL A 122 9.59 -0.99 13.86
N GLN A 123 9.98 0.26 13.66
CA GLN A 123 10.71 1.06 14.66
C GLN A 123 9.70 1.62 15.65
N LEU A 124 9.63 1.00 16.83
CA LEU A 124 8.61 1.32 17.84
C LEU A 124 8.76 2.73 18.42
N SER A 125 10.00 3.23 18.54
CA SER A 125 10.28 4.60 19.01
C SER A 125 9.66 5.68 18.13
N ASP A 126 9.44 5.37 16.85
CA ASP A 126 8.99 6.31 15.81
C ASP A 126 7.54 6.04 15.37
N LEU A 127 6.86 5.08 16.04
CA LEU A 127 5.46 4.75 15.77
C LEU A 127 4.55 5.46 16.76
N LEU A 128 3.64 6.30 16.26
CA LEU A 128 2.57 6.88 17.06
C LEU A 128 1.47 5.84 17.25
N ILE A 129 1.07 5.57 18.49
CA ILE A 129 0.00 4.64 18.81
C ILE A 129 -1.13 5.38 19.53
N SER A 130 -2.37 5.12 19.12
CA SER A 130 -3.58 5.62 19.77
C SER A 130 -4.56 4.48 19.98
N GLN A 131 -5.17 4.42 21.16
CA GLN A 131 -6.19 3.43 21.54
C GLN A 131 -7.48 4.15 21.96
N PRO A 132 -8.31 4.55 20.97
CA PRO A 132 -9.54 5.31 21.24
C PRO A 132 -10.65 4.43 21.79
N ASP A 133 -11.49 5.00 22.67
CA ASP A 133 -12.63 4.31 23.25
C ASP A 133 -13.86 4.29 22.33
N THR A 134 -13.99 5.25 21.41
CA THR A 134 -15.14 5.39 20.49
C THR A 134 -14.71 5.56 19.05
N GLY A 135 -15.60 5.20 18.11
CA GLY A 135 -15.36 5.40 16.68
C GLY A 135 -15.21 6.87 16.29
N GLU A 136 -15.98 7.78 16.95
CA GLU A 136 -15.84 9.22 16.76
C GLU A 136 -14.45 9.70 17.16
N GLN A 137 -13.96 9.31 18.34
CA GLN A 137 -12.64 9.68 18.83
C GLN A 137 -11.55 9.16 17.90
N ALA A 138 -11.65 7.91 17.46
CA ALA A 138 -10.70 7.32 16.50
C ALA A 138 -10.61 8.16 15.23
N LEU A 139 -11.74 8.50 14.62
CA LEU A 139 -11.79 9.21 13.35
C LEU A 139 -11.43 10.70 13.47
N GLU A 140 -11.65 11.33 14.64
CA GLU A 140 -11.17 12.68 14.94
C GLU A 140 -9.66 12.72 15.12
N ILE A 141 -9.07 11.70 15.75
CA ILE A 141 -7.61 11.55 15.84
C ILE A 141 -7.01 11.40 14.44
N VAL A 142 -7.58 10.54 13.59
CA VAL A 142 -7.16 10.39 12.19
C VAL A 142 -7.27 11.72 11.44
N ASP A 143 -8.38 12.45 11.57
CA ASP A 143 -8.58 13.76 10.91
C ASP A 143 -7.51 14.77 11.35
N SER A 144 -7.21 14.83 12.65
CA SER A 144 -6.19 15.72 13.22
C SER A 144 -4.79 15.39 12.72
N LEU A 145 -4.42 14.10 12.70
CA LEU A 145 -3.14 13.64 12.19
C LEU A 145 -2.98 13.92 10.69
N VAL A 146 -4.01 13.64 9.87
CA VAL A 146 -3.98 13.94 8.44
C VAL A 146 -3.84 15.45 8.19
N ARG A 147 -4.57 16.29 8.92
CA ARG A 147 -4.50 17.75 8.77
C ARG A 147 -3.18 18.35 9.17
N SER A 148 -2.46 17.72 10.08
CA SER A 148 -1.13 18.21 10.49
C SER A 148 -0.14 18.24 9.33
N GLY A 149 -0.32 17.35 8.31
CA GLY A 149 0.62 17.17 7.22
C GLY A 149 1.97 16.57 7.62
N ALA A 150 2.10 16.14 8.89
CA ALA A 150 3.34 15.60 9.45
C ALA A 150 3.34 14.06 9.51
N VAL A 151 2.23 13.39 9.13
CA VAL A 151 2.10 11.94 9.15
C VAL A 151 1.90 11.43 7.74
N ASP A 152 2.73 10.46 7.34
CA ASP A 152 2.74 9.89 6.00
C ASP A 152 1.80 8.69 5.85
N LEU A 153 1.65 7.90 6.92
CA LEU A 153 0.83 6.70 6.97
C LEU A 153 0.06 6.60 8.28
N ILE A 154 -1.24 6.36 8.18
CA ILE A 154 -2.10 6.03 9.31
C ILE A 154 -2.78 4.70 9.04
N VAL A 155 -2.69 3.76 9.99
CA VAL A 155 -3.42 2.50 9.98
C VAL A 155 -4.51 2.56 11.03
N VAL A 156 -5.72 2.14 10.67
CA VAL A 156 -6.87 2.00 11.58
C VAL A 156 -7.24 0.51 11.66
N ASP A 157 -7.02 -0.10 12.80
CA ASP A 157 -7.32 -1.52 13.05
C ASP A 157 -8.34 -1.66 14.18
N SER A 158 -9.57 -2.01 13.93
CA SER A 158 -10.21 -2.20 12.63
C SER A 158 -11.53 -1.41 12.55
N VAL A 159 -12.05 -1.23 11.33
CA VAL A 159 -13.37 -0.57 11.14
C VAL A 159 -14.47 -1.25 11.94
N ALA A 160 -14.38 -2.59 12.12
CA ALA A 160 -15.36 -3.35 12.89
C ALA A 160 -15.44 -2.92 14.36
N ALA A 161 -14.32 -2.44 14.92
CA ALA A 161 -14.22 -1.99 16.31
C ALA A 161 -14.55 -0.50 16.50
N LEU A 162 -14.80 0.26 15.43
CA LEU A 162 -15.20 1.67 15.51
C LEU A 162 -16.66 1.77 15.98
N THR A 163 -16.88 1.53 17.25
CA THR A 163 -18.21 1.59 17.86
C THR A 163 -18.63 3.05 18.07
N PRO A 164 -19.79 3.48 17.54
CA PRO A 164 -20.30 4.81 17.79
C PRO A 164 -20.55 5.07 19.28
N LYS A 165 -20.26 6.28 19.75
CA LYS A 165 -20.45 6.69 21.15
C LYS A 165 -21.87 6.40 21.65
N ALA A 166 -22.88 6.71 20.85
CA ALA A 166 -24.27 6.47 21.19
C ALA A 166 -24.60 4.97 21.38
N GLU A 167 -23.86 4.07 20.76
CA GLU A 167 -24.01 2.62 20.94
C GLU A 167 -23.36 2.17 22.27
N ILE A 168 -22.25 2.81 22.66
CA ILE A 168 -21.56 2.53 23.94
C ILE A 168 -22.36 3.04 25.12
N GLU A 169 -23.02 4.23 25.00
CA GLU A 169 -23.81 4.86 26.03
C GLU A 169 -25.23 4.29 26.12
N GLY A 170 -25.70 3.51 25.15
CA GLY A 170 -26.99 2.84 25.13
C GLY A 170 -27.10 1.66 26.09
N GLU A 171 -28.30 1.14 26.26
CA GLU A 171 -28.51 -0.07 27.06
C GLU A 171 -28.21 -1.35 26.24
N MET A 172 -27.83 -2.43 26.93
CA MET A 172 -27.61 -3.73 26.29
C MET A 172 -28.90 -4.22 25.64
N GLY A 173 -28.86 -4.40 24.31
CA GLY A 173 -30.02 -4.83 23.51
C GLY A 173 -30.65 -3.71 22.68
N ASP A 174 -30.22 -2.46 22.84
CA ASP A 174 -30.62 -1.37 21.97
C ASP A 174 -30.21 -1.62 20.55
N SER A 175 -31.14 -1.48 19.62
CA SER A 175 -30.85 -1.61 18.19
C SER A 175 -30.73 -0.23 17.55
N LEU A 176 -29.50 0.17 17.22
CA LEU A 176 -29.19 1.45 16.59
C LEU A 176 -28.64 1.24 15.17
N PRO A 177 -29.47 0.80 14.22
CA PRO A 177 -29.00 0.38 12.92
C PRO A 177 -28.36 1.51 12.13
N GLY A 178 -27.20 1.22 11.52
CA GLY A 178 -26.54 2.11 10.56
C GLY A 178 -25.76 3.28 11.15
N LEU A 179 -25.60 3.40 12.47
CA LEU A 179 -24.80 4.47 13.09
C LEU A 179 -23.33 4.40 12.61
N GLN A 180 -22.73 3.24 12.66
CA GLN A 180 -21.33 3.05 12.18
C GLN A 180 -21.19 3.43 10.70
N ALA A 181 -22.16 3.06 9.86
CA ALA A 181 -22.13 3.41 8.44
C ALA A 181 -22.26 4.91 8.18
N ARG A 182 -23.06 5.62 9.01
CA ARG A 182 -23.17 7.09 8.97
C ARG A 182 -21.88 7.75 9.40
N LEU A 183 -21.29 7.30 10.50
CA LEU A 183 -20.01 7.76 11.03
C LEU A 183 -18.89 7.63 9.98
N MET A 184 -18.74 6.46 9.38
CA MET A 184 -17.77 6.21 8.32
C MET A 184 -18.02 7.10 7.09
N SER A 185 -19.27 7.27 6.67
CA SER A 185 -19.61 8.13 5.53
C SER A 185 -19.27 9.60 5.78
N GLN A 186 -19.49 10.09 7.00
CA GLN A 186 -19.16 11.46 7.40
C GLN A 186 -17.64 11.66 7.45
N ALA A 187 -16.93 10.76 8.09
CA ALA A 187 -15.48 10.83 8.23
C ALA A 187 -14.77 10.79 6.86
N LEU A 188 -15.10 9.84 6.00
CA LEU A 188 -14.48 9.71 4.70
C LEU A 188 -14.72 10.91 3.77
N ARG A 189 -15.88 11.56 3.86
CA ARG A 189 -16.13 12.82 3.14
C ARG A 189 -15.20 13.94 3.58
N LYS A 190 -14.92 14.05 4.88
CA LYS A 190 -13.98 15.05 5.42
C LYS A 190 -12.53 14.71 5.07
N LEU A 191 -12.13 13.46 5.27
CA LEU A 191 -10.76 12.99 5.15
C LEU A 191 -10.23 13.00 3.71
N THR A 192 -11.05 12.62 2.73
CA THR A 192 -10.56 12.31 1.36
C THR A 192 -9.85 13.50 0.70
N SER A 193 -10.36 14.71 0.86
CA SER A 193 -9.75 15.91 0.27
C SER A 193 -8.44 16.29 0.96
N THR A 194 -8.37 16.13 2.29
CA THR A 194 -7.19 16.46 3.08
C THR A 194 -6.08 15.43 2.87
N ILE A 195 -6.42 14.14 2.86
CA ILE A 195 -5.52 13.01 2.55
C ILE A 195 -4.75 13.26 1.26
N LYS A 196 -5.45 13.69 0.19
CA LYS A 196 -4.78 14.00 -1.09
C LYS A 196 -3.83 15.19 -0.98
N LYS A 197 -4.22 16.25 -0.25
CA LYS A 197 -3.42 17.48 -0.10
C LYS A 197 -2.16 17.27 0.73
N THR A 198 -2.24 16.47 1.78
CA THR A 198 -1.12 16.19 2.69
C THR A 198 -0.27 15.00 2.25
N ASN A 199 -0.66 14.33 1.15
CA ASN A 199 -0.02 13.10 0.66
C ASN A 199 0.05 11.98 1.72
N CYS A 200 -0.80 12.04 2.74
CA CYS A 200 -0.93 11.02 3.78
C CYS A 200 -1.68 9.79 3.22
N MET A 201 -1.23 8.59 3.49
CA MET A 201 -1.96 7.36 3.20
C MET A 201 -2.73 6.89 4.43
N VAL A 202 -4.01 6.56 4.26
CA VAL A 202 -4.81 5.98 5.36
C VAL A 202 -5.26 4.58 4.97
N ILE A 203 -4.84 3.58 5.75
CA ILE A 203 -5.23 2.18 5.59
C ILE A 203 -6.28 1.85 6.62
N PHE A 204 -7.44 1.39 6.17
CA PHE A 204 -8.47 0.82 7.02
C PHE A 204 -8.44 -0.70 6.92
N ILE A 205 -8.19 -1.36 8.04
CA ILE A 205 -8.38 -2.80 8.17
C ILE A 205 -9.86 -3.07 8.40
N ASN A 206 -10.42 -4.07 7.69
CA ASN A 206 -11.83 -4.39 7.80
C ASN A 206 -12.07 -5.90 7.91
N GLN A 207 -13.19 -6.24 8.50
CA GLN A 207 -13.62 -7.63 8.68
C GLN A 207 -14.74 -7.96 7.70
N ILE A 208 -14.84 -9.24 7.32
CA ILE A 208 -15.92 -9.76 6.51
C ILE A 208 -17.10 -10.13 7.42
N ARG A 209 -18.31 -9.83 6.94
CA ARG A 209 -19.57 -10.25 7.52
C ARG A 209 -20.41 -10.92 6.42
N MET A 210 -21.27 -11.83 6.84
CA MET A 210 -22.17 -12.53 5.92
C MET A 210 -23.54 -11.87 5.94
N LYS A 211 -24.05 -11.51 4.77
CA LYS A 211 -25.43 -11.03 4.62
C LYS A 211 -26.39 -12.20 4.66
N ILE A 212 -27.39 -12.12 5.53
CA ILE A 212 -28.45 -13.11 5.61
C ILE A 212 -29.40 -12.94 4.42
N GLY A 213 -29.88 -14.05 3.83
CA GLY A 213 -30.90 -14.05 2.77
C GLY A 213 -30.41 -13.75 1.36
N VAL A 214 -29.10 -13.74 1.10
CA VAL A 214 -28.57 -13.58 -0.26
C VAL A 214 -28.63 -14.93 -0.99
N MET A 215 -29.57 -15.07 -1.93
CA MET A 215 -29.71 -16.29 -2.74
C MET A 215 -28.80 -16.30 -3.97
N PHE A 216 -28.40 -15.13 -4.49
CA PHE A 216 -27.57 -15.00 -5.68
C PHE A 216 -26.43 -14.00 -5.43
N GLY A 217 -25.23 -14.30 -5.96
CA GLY A 217 -24.02 -13.49 -5.79
C GLY A 217 -23.28 -13.82 -4.49
N SER A 218 -22.28 -12.99 -4.13
CA SER A 218 -21.50 -13.17 -2.90
C SER A 218 -22.27 -12.64 -1.69
N PRO A 219 -22.50 -13.45 -0.65
CA PRO A 219 -23.09 -12.97 0.60
C PRO A 219 -22.11 -12.13 1.44
N GLU A 220 -20.82 -12.15 1.10
CA GLU A 220 -19.80 -11.45 1.85
C GLU A 220 -19.92 -9.93 1.71
N THR A 221 -19.78 -9.24 2.82
CA THR A 221 -19.69 -7.77 2.88
C THR A 221 -18.73 -7.35 3.96
N THR A 222 -18.22 -6.11 3.89
CA THR A 222 -17.38 -5.52 4.93
C THR A 222 -18.21 -4.69 5.90
N THR A 223 -17.73 -4.48 7.14
CA THR A 223 -18.36 -3.63 8.15
C THR A 223 -18.26 -2.14 7.80
N GLY A 224 -19.00 -1.27 8.50
CA GLY A 224 -18.96 0.18 8.27
C GLY A 224 -19.71 0.66 7.03
N GLY A 225 -20.58 -0.19 6.45
CA GLY A 225 -21.43 0.16 5.32
C GLY A 225 -20.68 0.20 3.97
N ASN A 226 -21.18 1.03 3.04
CA ASN A 226 -20.61 1.08 1.69
C ASN A 226 -19.61 2.22 1.46
N ALA A 227 -19.40 3.10 2.42
CA ALA A 227 -18.59 4.30 2.22
C ALA A 227 -17.15 3.97 1.78
N LEU A 228 -16.47 3.06 2.48
CA LEU A 228 -15.11 2.63 2.10
C LEU A 228 -15.04 2.05 0.69
N LYS A 229 -16.05 1.31 0.25
CA LYS A 229 -16.10 0.74 -1.11
C LYS A 229 -16.04 1.82 -2.19
N PHE A 230 -16.59 3.00 -1.91
CA PHE A 230 -16.56 4.15 -2.82
C PHE A 230 -15.30 5.00 -2.66
N TYR A 231 -14.94 5.35 -1.44
CA TYR A 231 -13.84 6.27 -1.15
C TYR A 231 -12.45 5.64 -1.28
N ALA A 232 -12.28 4.37 -0.97
CA ALA A 232 -11.00 3.67 -1.15
C ALA A 232 -10.55 3.71 -2.62
N SER A 233 -9.29 4.06 -2.83
CA SER A 233 -8.63 3.99 -4.15
C SER A 233 -8.12 2.60 -4.45
N VAL A 234 -7.70 1.87 -3.42
CA VAL A 234 -7.27 0.48 -3.49
C VAL A 234 -8.05 -0.33 -2.47
N ARG A 235 -8.51 -1.53 -2.86
CA ARG A 235 -9.14 -2.50 -1.96
C ARG A 235 -8.49 -3.86 -2.17
N LEU A 236 -8.02 -4.46 -1.08
CA LEU A 236 -7.33 -5.74 -1.06
C LEU A 236 -8.16 -6.76 -0.27
N ASP A 237 -8.47 -7.88 -0.91
CA ASP A 237 -9.07 -9.06 -0.27
C ASP A 237 -7.93 -10.04 0.04
N ILE A 238 -7.64 -10.23 1.33
CA ILE A 238 -6.55 -11.09 1.80
C ILE A 238 -7.12 -12.38 2.40
N ARG A 239 -6.62 -13.53 1.94
CA ARG A 239 -7.07 -14.86 2.34
C ARG A 239 -5.89 -15.78 2.62
N ARG A 240 -5.98 -16.54 3.71
CA ARG A 240 -5.11 -17.69 3.94
C ARG A 240 -5.58 -18.83 3.02
N THR A 241 -4.64 -19.41 2.26
CA THR A 241 -4.92 -20.54 1.34
C THR A 241 -4.34 -21.84 1.84
N GLY A 242 -3.29 -21.81 2.64
CA GLY A 242 -2.65 -23.01 3.16
C GLY A 242 -1.86 -22.74 4.46
N THR A 243 -1.24 -23.78 4.96
CA THR A 243 -0.33 -23.74 6.11
C THR A 243 1.00 -24.31 5.68
N ILE A 244 2.08 -23.55 5.93
CA ILE A 244 3.45 -23.98 5.68
C ILE A 244 3.93 -24.75 6.89
N LYS A 245 4.43 -25.98 6.67
CA LYS A 245 4.92 -26.85 7.73
C LYS A 245 6.40 -27.19 7.52
N LYS A 246 7.11 -27.34 8.64
CA LYS A 246 8.46 -27.91 8.69
C LYS A 246 8.42 -29.12 9.60
N GLY A 247 8.36 -30.32 9.01
CA GLY A 247 8.00 -31.53 9.74
C GLY A 247 6.53 -31.49 10.17
N GLU A 248 6.25 -31.62 11.46
CA GLU A 248 4.91 -31.52 12.04
C GLU A 248 4.52 -30.10 12.44
N ASP A 249 5.50 -29.19 12.59
CA ASP A 249 5.30 -27.83 13.07
C ASP A 249 4.81 -26.90 11.97
N ALA A 250 3.77 -26.13 12.25
CA ALA A 250 3.32 -25.04 11.40
C ALA A 250 4.24 -23.83 11.59
N ILE A 251 4.95 -23.43 10.53
CA ILE A 251 5.91 -22.31 10.55
C ILE A 251 5.38 -21.06 9.84
N GLY A 252 4.24 -21.14 9.17
CA GLY A 252 3.67 -20.01 8.44
C GLY A 252 2.38 -20.36 7.73
N ASN A 253 1.90 -19.39 6.99
CA ASN A 253 0.69 -19.50 6.16
C ASN A 253 0.98 -19.08 4.72
N GLU A 254 0.45 -19.83 3.78
CA GLU A 254 0.31 -19.39 2.40
C GLU A 254 -0.84 -18.39 2.32
N THR A 255 -0.61 -17.26 1.71
CA THR A 255 -1.54 -16.14 1.68
C THR A 255 -1.77 -15.68 0.25
N LYS A 256 -3.02 -15.43 -0.08
CA LYS A 256 -3.45 -14.88 -1.37
C LYS A 256 -4.10 -13.52 -1.17
N VAL A 257 -3.65 -12.52 -1.92
CA VAL A 257 -4.25 -11.19 -1.93
C VAL A 257 -4.77 -10.88 -3.33
N LYS A 258 -6.05 -10.52 -3.40
CA LYS A 258 -6.69 -10.05 -4.63
C LYS A 258 -6.89 -8.55 -4.59
N VAL A 259 -6.41 -7.87 -5.60
CA VAL A 259 -6.65 -6.43 -5.80
C VAL A 259 -8.04 -6.25 -6.40
N VAL A 260 -9.08 -6.08 -5.57
CA VAL A 260 -10.48 -6.02 -6.02
C VAL A 260 -10.88 -4.65 -6.57
N LYS A 261 -10.18 -3.61 -6.16
CA LYS A 261 -10.34 -2.24 -6.67
C LYS A 261 -8.99 -1.57 -6.74
N ASN A 262 -8.73 -0.88 -7.84
CA ASN A 262 -7.54 -0.07 -8.02
C ASN A 262 -7.87 1.12 -8.94
N LYS A 263 -7.62 2.35 -8.45
CA LYS A 263 -7.82 3.58 -9.23
C LYS A 263 -6.54 4.08 -9.91
N VAL A 264 -5.40 3.45 -9.63
CA VAL A 264 -4.09 3.86 -10.16
C VAL A 264 -3.52 2.89 -11.21
N SER A 265 -4.11 1.69 -11.32
CA SER A 265 -3.74 0.66 -12.30
C SER A 265 -4.94 -0.28 -12.55
N PRO A 266 -4.93 -1.11 -13.60
CA PRO A 266 -5.98 -2.11 -13.81
C PRO A 266 -6.12 -3.06 -12.61
N PRO A 267 -7.35 -3.26 -12.07
CA PRO A 267 -7.61 -4.12 -10.92
C PRO A 267 -7.65 -5.61 -11.28
N PHE A 268 -8.00 -6.43 -10.30
CA PHE A 268 -8.26 -7.88 -10.35
C PHE A 268 -7.04 -8.79 -10.48
N LYS A 269 -5.83 -8.23 -10.41
CA LYS A 269 -4.62 -9.02 -10.26
C LYS A 269 -4.57 -9.66 -8.87
N THR A 270 -3.87 -10.77 -8.76
CA THR A 270 -3.64 -11.50 -7.51
C THR A 270 -2.17 -11.67 -7.25
N ALA A 271 -1.79 -11.65 -5.97
CA ALA A 271 -0.48 -12.04 -5.48
C ALA A 271 -0.62 -13.19 -4.49
N GLU A 272 0.31 -14.11 -4.50
CA GLU A 272 0.42 -15.21 -3.54
C GLU A 272 1.81 -15.15 -2.92
N PHE A 273 1.88 -15.22 -1.60
CA PHE A 273 3.12 -15.16 -0.85
C PHE A 273 2.98 -15.84 0.51
N ASP A 274 4.13 -16.16 1.10
CA ASP A 274 4.20 -16.78 2.40
C ASP A 274 4.29 -15.73 3.51
N ILE A 275 3.52 -15.92 4.59
CA ILE A 275 3.69 -15.23 5.86
C ILE A 275 4.27 -16.21 6.86
N LEU A 276 5.51 -15.99 7.29
CA LEU A 276 6.20 -16.82 8.26
C LEU A 276 5.99 -16.29 9.68
N PHE A 277 5.74 -17.19 10.63
CA PHE A 277 5.51 -16.81 12.02
C PHE A 277 6.77 -16.19 12.62
N GLY A 278 6.65 -14.97 13.13
CA GLY A 278 7.76 -14.23 13.72
C GLY A 278 8.70 -13.53 12.73
N GLU A 279 8.54 -13.76 11.41
CA GLU A 279 9.34 -13.11 10.36
C GLU A 279 8.50 -12.20 9.44
N GLY A 280 7.19 -12.50 9.30
CA GLY A 280 6.30 -11.76 8.42
C GLY A 280 6.33 -12.25 6.96
N ILE A 281 6.18 -11.33 6.01
CA ILE A 281 6.14 -11.64 4.58
C ILE A 281 7.51 -12.12 4.10
N SER A 282 7.53 -13.30 3.47
CA SER A 282 8.75 -13.94 2.96
C SER A 282 9.20 -13.33 1.62
N ARG A 283 9.63 -12.05 1.64
CA ARG A 283 10.07 -11.35 0.42
C ARG A 283 11.18 -12.08 -0.33
N HIS A 284 12.19 -12.61 0.36
CA HIS A 284 13.26 -13.38 -0.27
C HIS A 284 12.76 -14.66 -0.93
N GLY A 285 11.70 -15.28 -0.36
CA GLY A 285 11.03 -16.42 -0.99
C GLY A 285 10.38 -16.03 -2.33
N GLU A 286 9.71 -14.88 -2.37
CA GLU A 286 9.11 -14.36 -3.61
C GLU A 286 10.17 -14.01 -4.66
N ILE A 287 11.30 -13.39 -4.25
CA ILE A 287 12.42 -13.07 -5.15
C ILE A 287 12.97 -14.35 -5.80
N ILE A 288 13.11 -15.45 -5.04
CA ILE A 288 13.54 -16.74 -5.56
C ILE A 288 12.53 -17.28 -6.56
N ASP A 289 11.26 -17.35 -6.20
CA ASP A 289 10.23 -17.95 -7.06
C ASP A 289 10.04 -17.14 -8.36
N MET A 290 10.02 -15.83 -8.26
CA MET A 290 9.93 -14.94 -9.42
C MET A 290 11.22 -14.92 -10.24
N GLY A 291 12.38 -14.95 -9.59
CA GLY A 291 13.68 -15.04 -10.25
C GLY A 291 13.82 -16.30 -11.08
N VAL A 292 13.35 -17.45 -10.58
CA VAL A 292 13.30 -18.70 -11.33
C VAL A 292 12.32 -18.59 -12.50
N THR A 293 11.12 -18.03 -12.26
CA THR A 293 10.10 -17.86 -13.30
C THR A 293 10.57 -16.94 -14.42
N ALA A 294 11.33 -15.89 -14.09
CA ALA A 294 11.90 -14.93 -15.04
C ALA A 294 13.20 -15.44 -15.72
N GLY A 295 13.72 -16.63 -15.34
CA GLY A 295 14.97 -17.16 -15.85
C GLY A 295 16.23 -16.41 -15.37
N ILE A 296 16.10 -15.60 -14.31
CA ILE A 296 17.20 -14.86 -13.68
C ILE A 296 17.96 -15.80 -12.72
N LEU A 297 17.23 -16.66 -12.02
CA LEU A 297 17.77 -17.71 -11.18
C LEU A 297 17.63 -19.06 -11.89
N GLU A 298 18.68 -19.85 -11.84
CA GLU A 298 18.70 -21.22 -12.35
C GLU A 298 18.24 -22.19 -11.26
N LYS A 299 17.34 -23.11 -11.61
CA LYS A 299 16.91 -24.20 -10.72
C LYS A 299 17.25 -25.54 -11.39
N SER A 300 18.16 -26.29 -10.78
CA SER A 300 18.55 -27.64 -11.21
C SER A 300 18.30 -28.64 -10.08
N GLY A 301 17.22 -29.42 -10.20
CA GLY A 301 16.75 -30.28 -9.13
C GLY A 301 16.43 -29.49 -7.85
N ALA A 302 17.14 -29.79 -6.76
CA ALA A 302 17.00 -29.07 -5.50
C ALA A 302 17.91 -27.84 -5.37
N TRP A 303 18.80 -27.59 -6.34
CA TRP A 303 19.78 -26.51 -6.28
C TRP A 303 19.28 -25.24 -6.97
N TYR A 304 19.52 -24.11 -6.32
CA TYR A 304 19.33 -22.77 -6.87
C TYR A 304 20.69 -22.15 -7.14
N ALA A 305 20.83 -21.48 -8.29
CA ALA A 305 22.06 -20.82 -8.68
C ALA A 305 21.76 -19.44 -9.32
N TYR A 306 22.71 -18.53 -9.20
CA TYR A 306 22.70 -17.23 -9.84
C TYR A 306 24.04 -17.02 -10.55
N GLN A 307 24.02 -16.73 -11.86
CA GLN A 307 25.22 -16.55 -12.70
C GLN A 307 26.23 -17.71 -12.57
N GLY A 308 25.72 -18.96 -12.43
CA GLY A 308 26.54 -20.15 -12.28
C GLY A 308 27.00 -20.44 -10.84
N GLU A 309 26.82 -19.51 -9.89
CA GLU A 309 27.15 -19.73 -8.47
C GLU A 309 25.96 -20.30 -7.71
N LYS A 310 26.19 -21.34 -6.92
CA LYS A 310 25.16 -21.97 -6.11
C LYS A 310 24.80 -21.09 -4.91
N ILE A 311 23.52 -20.72 -4.78
CA ILE A 311 22.99 -19.90 -3.67
C ILE A 311 22.28 -20.72 -2.58
N GLY A 312 21.96 -22.00 -2.84
CA GLY A 312 21.38 -22.88 -1.83
C GLY A 312 20.81 -24.18 -2.38
N GLN A 313 20.80 -25.21 -1.53
CA GLN A 313 20.06 -26.45 -1.77
C GLN A 313 18.71 -26.38 -1.06
N GLY A 314 17.62 -26.36 -1.81
CA GLY A 314 16.28 -26.12 -1.33
C GLY A 314 15.93 -24.61 -1.21
N ARG A 315 14.64 -24.32 -1.24
CA ARG A 315 14.10 -22.95 -1.22
C ARG A 315 14.47 -22.21 0.07
N ASP A 316 14.44 -22.90 1.20
CA ASP A 316 14.74 -22.30 2.52
C ASP A 316 16.19 -21.86 2.64
N ASN A 317 17.15 -22.71 2.17
CA ASN A 317 18.57 -22.33 2.21
C ASN A 317 18.88 -21.19 1.23
N ALA A 318 18.26 -21.17 0.06
CA ALA A 318 18.42 -20.07 -0.90
C ALA A 318 17.82 -18.75 -0.33
N ARG A 319 16.68 -18.83 0.37
CA ARG A 319 16.08 -17.70 1.06
C ARG A 319 17.01 -17.12 2.12
N GLU A 320 17.60 -18.00 2.95
CA GLU A 320 18.54 -17.61 4.00
C GLU A 320 19.77 -16.94 3.41
N PHE A 321 20.32 -17.53 2.35
CA PHE A 321 21.45 -16.96 1.64
C PHE A 321 21.17 -15.56 1.11
N LEU A 322 20.00 -15.30 0.53
CA LEU A 322 19.61 -13.95 0.08
C LEU A 322 19.42 -12.99 1.25
N ARG A 323 18.95 -13.46 2.40
CA ARG A 323 18.82 -12.66 3.63
C ARG A 323 20.18 -12.21 4.15
N GLU A 324 21.18 -13.08 4.10
CA GLU A 324 22.57 -12.79 4.50
C GLU A 324 23.31 -11.93 3.47
N ASN A 325 22.84 -11.88 2.23
CA ASN A 325 23.45 -11.14 1.12
C ASN A 325 22.48 -10.09 0.54
N PRO A 326 22.19 -9.00 1.26
CA PRO A 326 21.16 -8.03 0.87
C PRO A 326 21.47 -7.31 -0.46
N ALA A 327 22.73 -7.03 -0.77
CA ALA A 327 23.12 -6.42 -2.04
C ALA A 327 22.76 -7.31 -3.24
N LEU A 328 23.02 -8.61 -3.13
CA LEU A 328 22.66 -9.58 -4.16
C LEU A 328 21.14 -9.75 -4.27
N SER A 329 20.45 -9.73 -3.13
CA SER A 329 18.98 -9.79 -3.10
C SER A 329 18.36 -8.61 -3.86
N VAL A 330 18.87 -7.39 -3.64
CA VAL A 330 18.41 -6.18 -4.34
C VAL A 330 18.75 -6.25 -5.84
N GLU A 331 19.93 -6.77 -6.21
CA GLU A 331 20.32 -6.95 -7.61
C GLU A 331 19.35 -7.89 -8.34
N ILE A 332 19.08 -9.06 -7.77
CA ILE A 332 18.15 -10.05 -8.35
C ILE A 332 16.74 -9.47 -8.43
N GLU A 333 16.27 -8.81 -7.36
CA GLU A 333 14.97 -8.17 -7.35
C GLU A 333 14.86 -7.09 -8.42
N ASN A 334 15.87 -6.24 -8.60
CA ASN A 334 15.86 -5.20 -9.63
C ASN A 334 15.78 -5.79 -11.04
N LYS A 335 16.45 -6.91 -11.31
CA LYS A 335 16.32 -7.62 -12.60
C LYS A 335 14.90 -8.15 -12.81
N VAL A 336 14.26 -8.67 -11.76
CA VAL A 336 12.85 -9.08 -11.82
C VAL A 336 11.94 -7.87 -12.08
N ARG A 337 12.18 -6.75 -11.40
CA ARG A 337 11.43 -5.49 -11.56
C ARG A 337 11.56 -4.91 -12.96
N GLU A 338 12.77 -4.89 -13.50
CA GLU A 338 13.05 -4.42 -14.87
C GLU A 338 12.29 -5.24 -15.92
N GLY A 339 12.32 -6.58 -15.80
CA GLY A 339 11.56 -7.47 -16.68
C GLY A 339 10.04 -7.29 -16.62
N LEU A 340 9.52 -6.72 -15.53
CA LEU A 340 8.10 -6.46 -15.30
C LEU A 340 7.69 -5.00 -15.48
N GLY A 341 8.64 -4.11 -15.80
CA GLY A 341 8.40 -2.69 -16.06
C GLY A 341 7.93 -1.91 -14.83
N ILE A 342 8.38 -2.30 -13.62
CA ILE A 342 8.07 -1.59 -12.37
C ILE A 342 9.29 -0.84 -11.85
N PRO A 343 9.11 0.23 -11.02
CA PRO A 343 10.21 1.04 -10.50
C PRO A 343 11.28 0.19 -9.80
N LEU A 344 12.55 0.50 -10.09
CA LEU A 344 13.68 -0.17 -9.46
C LEU A 344 13.88 0.32 -8.03
N LEU A 345 14.44 -0.54 -7.18
CA LEU A 345 14.90 -0.15 -5.85
C LEU A 345 16.22 0.61 -5.96
N PRO A 346 16.46 1.59 -5.07
CA PRO A 346 17.77 2.22 -4.99
C PRO A 346 18.82 1.16 -4.59
N VAL A 347 19.88 1.08 -5.36
CA VAL A 347 21.05 0.26 -5.03
C VAL A 347 21.87 1.06 -4.02
N ALA A 348 22.03 0.53 -2.80
CA ALA A 348 22.95 1.12 -1.85
C ALA A 348 24.36 1.09 -2.44
N GLU A 349 24.99 2.25 -2.60
CA GLU A 349 26.41 2.28 -2.97
C GLU A 349 27.20 1.53 -1.86
N PRO A 350 28.15 0.66 -2.23
CA PRO A 350 28.96 -0.05 -1.25
C PRO A 350 29.70 0.99 -0.41
N GLU A 351 29.47 0.99 0.90
CA GLU A 351 30.28 1.76 1.83
C GLU A 351 31.75 1.40 1.59
N VAL A 352 32.50 2.30 0.99
CA VAL A 352 33.94 2.20 0.87
C VAL A 352 34.50 2.32 2.28
N LYS A 353 34.76 1.16 2.93
CA LYS A 353 35.49 1.11 4.18
C LYS A 353 36.83 1.81 3.96
N ALA A 354 36.93 3.04 4.44
CA ALA A 354 38.16 3.79 4.46
C ALA A 354 39.21 2.96 5.21
N LYS A 355 40.19 2.42 4.47
CA LYS A 355 41.35 1.76 5.06
C LYS A 355 42.05 2.79 5.93
N GLY A 356 42.00 2.58 7.24
CA GLY A 356 42.71 3.39 8.23
C GLY A 356 44.20 3.41 7.88
N LYS A 357 44.72 4.61 7.58
CA LYS A 357 46.14 4.85 7.56
C LYS A 357 46.69 4.60 8.97
N LYS A 358 47.45 3.51 9.14
CA LYS A 358 48.37 3.37 10.27
C LYS A 358 49.34 4.52 10.23
N ALA A 359 49.30 5.41 11.21
CA ALA A 359 50.32 6.37 11.50
C ALA A 359 51.47 5.65 12.19
N ASP A 360 52.57 5.46 11.46
CA ASP A 360 53.87 5.15 12.04
C ASP A 360 54.31 6.35 12.91
N LYS A 361 54.31 6.16 14.22
CA LYS A 361 55.09 6.99 15.12
C LYS A 361 56.48 6.35 15.24
N ALA A 362 57.41 6.91 14.50
CA ALA A 362 58.83 6.72 14.74
C ALA A 362 59.21 7.40 16.05
N GLU A 363 59.77 6.63 16.95
CA GLU A 363 60.62 7.12 18.07
C GLU A 363 61.74 7.99 17.52
N LYS A 364 61.97 9.12 18.15
CA LYS A 364 63.32 9.70 18.31
C LYS A 364 63.47 10.22 19.70
N SER A 365 64.37 9.59 20.37
CA SER A 365 65.09 9.99 21.55
C SER A 365 65.67 11.42 21.49
N GLU A 366 65.47 12.20 22.52
CA GLU A 366 66.51 12.81 23.34
C GLU A 366 65.88 13.41 24.59
#